data_4612c602f3793b3449394b5a9122413d
#
_entry.id   4612c602f3793b3449394b5a9122413d
#
_cell.length_a   1.000
_cell.length_b   1.000
_cell.length_c   1.000
_cell.angle_alpha   90.00
_cell.angle_beta   90.00
_cell.angle_gamma   90.00
#
_symmetry.space_group_name_H-M   'P 1'
#
loop_
_entity.id
_entity.type
_entity.pdbx_description
1 polymer ?
#
loop_
_entity_poly.entity_id
_entity_poly.type
_entity_poly.pdbx_seq_one_letter_code
_entity_poly.pdbx_strand_id
1 'polypeptide(L)'
;MKFTLKALGLAVTASASTLTFAEAPASDHSISGNIGVLSSYNLRGITKVPENKNATIQGGLDYSHASGFYAGWWGSTLDYGSENGNEFENDFYAGYNGKINDDLSYTAGFTYYYYYDLGTGNANGFETMLGLNYKGIDLTAQTLLEDVLWGNTGDTYFKASYSYPLPKDFSLDTALGLYAYRKSGDFIKETSESFGFRHFDIGVSKALADTGVTANMNFIVGGYDRNDVKQKNKVVLGLKYDF
;
A
#
# COMPACT_ATOMS: atom_id res chain seq x y z
N MET A 1 -4.28 -19.35 28.02
CA MET A 1 -4.16 -17.90 27.69
C MET A 1 -4.31 -17.82 26.18
N LYS A 2 -5.48 -17.43 25.69
CA LYS A 2 -5.76 -17.35 24.25
C LYS A 2 -5.25 -15.98 23.78
N PHE A 3 -4.18 -15.96 23.00
CA PHE A 3 -3.72 -14.74 22.32
C PHE A 3 -4.60 -14.55 21.08
N THR A 4 -5.51 -13.61 21.13
CA THR A 4 -6.16 -13.07 19.93
C THR A 4 -5.16 -12.14 19.25
N LEU A 5 -4.56 -12.61 18.17
CA LEU A 5 -3.75 -11.76 17.27
C LEU A 5 -4.71 -10.82 16.53
N LYS A 6 -4.86 -9.59 17.02
CA LYS A 6 -5.41 -8.51 16.19
C LYS A 6 -4.24 -7.97 15.36
N ALA A 7 -4.12 -8.44 14.14
CA ALA A 7 -3.17 -7.86 13.19
C ALA A 7 -3.74 -6.53 12.69
N LEU A 8 -3.25 -5.41 13.24
CA LEU A 8 -3.49 -4.08 12.71
C LEU A 8 -2.38 -3.78 11.70
N GLY A 9 -2.65 -4.05 10.44
CA GLY A 9 -1.75 -3.62 9.37
C GLY A 9 -2.03 -2.17 9.02
N LEU A 10 -1.18 -1.24 9.42
CA LEU A 10 -1.19 0.12 8.91
C LEU A 10 -0.04 0.30 7.95
N ALA A 11 -0.27 0.06 6.69
CA ALA A 11 0.65 0.50 5.66
C ALA A 11 0.19 1.87 5.19
N VAL A 12 0.94 2.92 5.57
CA VAL A 12 0.86 4.23 4.93
C VAL A 12 1.69 4.13 3.65
N THR A 13 1.23 3.36 2.73
CA THR A 13 1.62 3.35 1.33
C THR A 13 0.43 2.81 0.57
N ALA A 14 0.06 3.43 -0.52
CA ALA A 14 -0.89 2.86 -1.46
C ALA A 14 -0.45 1.44 -1.79
N SER A 15 -1.02 0.46 -1.15
CA SER A 15 -0.83 -0.94 -1.49
C SER A 15 -1.59 -1.83 -0.55
N ALA A 16 -2.38 -2.68 -1.13
CA ALA A 16 -2.98 -3.91 -0.61
C ALA A 16 -3.21 -3.92 0.89
N SER A 17 -4.43 -3.70 1.28
CA SER A 17 -4.94 -4.03 2.60
C SER A 17 -4.40 -5.39 3.00
N THR A 18 -3.62 -5.46 4.08
CA THR A 18 -3.33 -6.74 4.71
C THR A 18 -4.65 -7.27 5.24
N LEU A 19 -5.23 -8.22 4.51
CA LEU A 19 -6.45 -8.88 4.96
C LEU A 19 -6.09 -9.68 6.22
N THR A 20 -6.44 -9.12 7.36
CA THR A 20 -6.41 -9.84 8.62
C THR A 20 -7.47 -10.90 8.57
N PHE A 21 -7.08 -12.17 8.70
CA PHE A 21 -8.04 -13.24 8.93
C PHE A 21 -8.69 -12.99 10.30
N ALA A 22 -9.86 -12.38 10.30
CA ALA A 22 -10.75 -12.37 11.45
C ALA A 22 -11.17 -13.83 11.75
N GLU A 23 -11.54 -14.10 12.99
CA GLU A 23 -12.25 -15.32 13.40
C GLU A 23 -13.36 -15.62 12.38
N ALA A 24 -13.50 -16.89 11.97
CA ALA A 24 -14.39 -17.29 10.87
C ALA A 24 -15.73 -16.57 10.96
N PRO A 25 -16.14 -15.80 9.96
CA PRO A 25 -17.38 -15.04 10.00
C PRO A 25 -18.58 -16.00 10.11
N ALA A 26 -19.64 -15.56 10.77
CA ALA A 26 -20.93 -16.26 10.79
C ALA A 26 -21.55 -16.41 9.37
N SER A 27 -20.95 -15.79 8.39
CA SER A 27 -21.26 -15.78 6.96
C SER A 27 -19.99 -16.07 6.16
N ASP A 28 -20.10 -16.78 5.04
CA ASP A 28 -19.02 -17.00 4.10
C ASP A 28 -18.52 -15.71 3.43
N HIS A 29 -19.24 -14.61 3.59
CA HIS A 29 -19.01 -13.31 3.00
C HIS A 29 -18.72 -12.27 4.09
N SER A 30 -17.70 -11.45 3.91
CA SER A 30 -17.39 -10.30 4.77
C SER A 30 -17.15 -9.07 3.90
N ILE A 31 -17.67 -7.93 4.37
CA ILE A 31 -17.40 -6.62 3.79
C ILE A 31 -16.85 -5.75 4.93
N SER A 32 -15.77 -5.05 4.65
CA SER A 32 -15.17 -4.06 5.54
C SER A 32 -14.82 -2.81 4.74
N GLY A 33 -14.60 -1.72 5.45
CA GLY A 33 -14.18 -0.50 4.80
C GLY A 33 -13.32 0.35 5.73
N ASN A 34 -12.66 1.33 5.13
CA ASN A 34 -11.89 2.29 5.89
C ASN A 34 -11.90 3.65 5.18
N ILE A 35 -11.69 4.70 5.98
CA ILE A 35 -11.42 6.05 5.49
C ILE A 35 -10.36 6.70 6.37
N GLY A 36 -9.45 7.46 5.79
CA GLY A 36 -8.39 8.13 6.53
C GLY A 36 -8.01 9.47 5.93
N VAL A 37 -7.36 10.27 6.77
CA VAL A 37 -6.72 11.53 6.37
C VAL A 37 -5.26 11.42 6.71
N LEU A 38 -4.41 11.71 5.73
CA LEU A 38 -2.96 11.72 5.86
C LEU A 38 -2.42 13.13 5.57
N SER A 39 -1.39 13.53 6.28
CA SER A 39 -0.72 14.83 6.05
C SER A 39 -0.01 14.91 4.70
N SER A 40 0.13 13.79 3.99
CA SER A 40 0.75 13.70 2.68
C SER A 40 0.46 12.36 2.04
N TYR A 41 0.17 12.34 0.75
CA TYR A 41 0.24 11.14 -0.07
C TYR A 41 1.69 10.70 -0.24
N ASN A 42 1.95 9.41 -0.18
CA ASN A 42 3.28 8.86 -0.37
C ASN A 42 3.23 7.45 -0.96
N LEU A 43 3.43 7.34 -2.26
CA LEU A 43 3.52 6.05 -2.94
C LEU A 43 4.94 5.53 -2.91
N ARG A 44 5.15 4.35 -2.27
CA ARG A 44 6.40 3.57 -2.32
C ARG A 44 7.66 4.41 -2.08
N GLY A 45 7.61 5.31 -1.09
CA GLY A 45 8.75 6.15 -0.70
C GLY A 45 9.08 7.30 -1.68
N ILE A 46 8.22 7.60 -2.65
CA ILE A 46 8.36 8.82 -3.47
C ILE A 46 7.93 10.02 -2.64
N THR A 47 8.81 11.02 -2.52
CA THR A 47 8.60 12.19 -1.65
C THR A 47 8.88 13.53 -2.35
N LYS A 48 9.11 13.52 -3.66
CA LYS A 48 9.49 14.73 -4.43
C LYS A 48 8.53 15.08 -5.56
N VAL A 49 7.36 14.49 -5.58
CA VAL A 49 6.33 14.75 -6.60
C VAL A 49 5.23 15.66 -6.05
N PRO A 50 4.42 16.30 -6.89
CA PRO A 50 3.39 17.24 -6.46
C PRO A 50 2.44 16.70 -5.41
N GLU A 51 1.94 15.48 -5.54
CA GLU A 51 1.01 14.83 -4.62
C GLU A 51 1.52 14.69 -3.17
N ASN A 52 2.82 14.81 -2.96
CA ASN A 52 3.39 14.79 -1.60
C ASN A 52 3.25 16.10 -0.84
N LYS A 53 2.75 17.17 -1.42
CA LYS A 53 2.72 18.51 -0.81
C LYS A 53 1.55 18.71 0.12
N ASN A 54 0.42 18.09 -0.20
CA ASN A 54 -0.85 18.35 0.45
C ASN A 54 -1.33 17.13 1.26
N ALA A 55 -2.25 17.38 2.18
CA ALA A 55 -2.97 16.33 2.87
C ALA A 55 -3.87 15.59 1.87
N THR A 56 -4.06 14.30 2.11
CA THR A 56 -4.89 13.45 1.26
C THR A 56 -5.97 12.75 2.08
N ILE A 57 -7.12 12.51 1.45
CA ILE A 57 -8.15 11.61 1.95
C ILE A 57 -8.03 10.31 1.18
N GLN A 58 -7.95 9.20 1.90
CA GLN A 58 -7.81 7.86 1.36
C GLN A 58 -8.82 6.93 2.00
N GLY A 59 -9.23 5.90 1.27
CA GLY A 59 -10.11 4.89 1.84
C GLY A 59 -10.47 3.82 0.86
N GLY A 60 -11.17 2.79 1.34
CA GLY A 60 -11.52 1.67 0.49
C GLY A 60 -12.64 0.81 1.06
N LEU A 61 -13.09 -0.11 0.23
CA LEU A 61 -14.03 -1.17 0.55
C LEU A 61 -13.44 -2.50 0.15
N ASP A 62 -13.47 -3.46 1.05
CA ASP A 62 -12.93 -4.79 0.88
C ASP A 62 -14.05 -5.83 1.00
N TYR A 63 -14.09 -6.76 0.07
CA TYR A 63 -14.88 -7.97 0.13
C TYR A 63 -13.96 -9.16 0.30
N SER A 64 -14.30 -10.07 1.20
CA SER A 64 -13.62 -11.36 1.35
C SER A 64 -14.63 -12.50 1.47
N HIS A 65 -14.24 -13.67 0.97
CA HIS A 65 -15.01 -14.90 1.03
C HIS A 65 -14.22 -15.98 1.78
N ALA A 66 -14.91 -16.84 2.53
CA ALA A 66 -14.30 -17.90 3.33
C ALA A 66 -13.44 -18.89 2.52
N SER A 67 -13.64 -18.98 1.20
CA SER A 67 -12.78 -19.78 0.31
C SER A 67 -11.38 -19.19 0.10
N GLY A 68 -11.16 -17.92 0.48
CA GLY A 68 -9.92 -17.18 0.27
C GLY A 68 -9.99 -16.13 -0.85
N PHE A 69 -11.05 -16.11 -1.66
CA PHE A 69 -11.25 -15.03 -2.65
C PHE A 69 -11.45 -13.68 -1.96
N TYR A 70 -10.85 -12.64 -2.53
CA TYR A 70 -11.08 -11.26 -2.14
C TYR A 70 -11.20 -10.37 -3.38
N ALA A 71 -11.87 -9.24 -3.22
CA ALA A 71 -11.89 -8.14 -4.16
C ALA A 71 -12.09 -6.84 -3.39
N GLY A 72 -11.64 -5.72 -3.95
CA GLY A 72 -11.83 -4.44 -3.29
C GLY A 72 -11.59 -3.27 -4.22
N TRP A 73 -11.84 -2.12 -3.64
CA TRP A 73 -11.55 -0.82 -4.21
C TRP A 73 -10.88 0.04 -3.14
N TRP A 74 -9.83 0.73 -3.52
CA TRP A 74 -9.21 1.77 -2.73
C TRP A 74 -9.10 3.04 -3.56
N GLY A 75 -9.16 4.20 -2.92
CA GLY A 75 -9.03 5.47 -3.59
C GLY A 75 -8.33 6.52 -2.75
N SER A 76 -7.78 7.51 -3.44
CA SER A 76 -7.07 8.63 -2.84
C SER A 76 -7.26 9.89 -3.64
N THR A 77 -7.49 11.01 -2.94
CA THR A 77 -7.31 12.32 -3.55
C THR A 77 -5.84 12.52 -3.89
N LEU A 78 -5.57 13.07 -5.07
CA LEU A 78 -4.25 13.43 -5.56
C LEU A 78 -4.16 14.94 -5.80
N ASP A 79 -2.94 15.46 -5.91
CA ASP A 79 -2.69 16.83 -6.31
C ASP A 79 -1.43 16.85 -7.19
N TYR A 80 -1.64 16.64 -8.49
CA TYR A 80 -0.56 16.76 -9.48
C TYR A 80 -0.34 18.21 -9.92
N GLY A 81 -1.09 19.17 -9.34
CA GLY A 81 -0.98 20.59 -9.67
C GLY A 81 -1.65 20.95 -10.98
N SER A 82 -2.66 20.18 -11.41
CA SER A 82 -3.53 20.57 -12.51
C SER A 82 -4.36 21.81 -12.13
N GLU A 83 -4.85 22.54 -13.13
CA GLU A 83 -5.67 23.74 -12.91
C GLU A 83 -6.97 23.41 -12.15
N ASN A 84 -7.47 22.18 -12.22
CA ASN A 84 -8.73 21.77 -11.63
C ASN A 84 -8.56 21.14 -10.22
N GLY A 85 -7.39 20.53 -9.91
CA GLY A 85 -7.10 19.92 -8.60
C GLY A 85 -8.05 18.79 -8.20
N ASN A 86 -8.62 18.07 -9.16
CA ASN A 86 -9.66 17.06 -8.95
C ASN A 86 -9.17 15.63 -9.23
N GLU A 87 -7.87 15.43 -9.33
CA GLU A 87 -7.32 14.12 -9.63
C GLU A 87 -7.61 13.14 -8.50
N PHE A 88 -8.00 11.95 -8.89
CA PHE A 88 -8.33 10.89 -7.95
C PHE A 88 -7.79 9.55 -8.45
N GLU A 89 -7.06 8.86 -7.59
CA GLU A 89 -6.60 7.49 -7.81
C GLU A 89 -7.66 6.50 -7.38
N ASN A 90 -7.91 5.51 -8.23
CA ASN A 90 -8.80 4.38 -7.95
C ASN A 90 -8.04 3.09 -8.23
N ASP A 91 -7.89 2.26 -7.22
CA ASP A 91 -7.27 0.95 -7.32
C ASP A 91 -8.34 -0.13 -7.15
N PHE A 92 -8.61 -0.86 -8.21
CA PHE A 92 -9.48 -2.03 -8.19
C PHE A 92 -8.62 -3.28 -8.10
N TYR A 93 -8.84 -4.09 -7.11
CA TYR A 93 -8.03 -5.29 -6.89
C TYR A 93 -8.87 -6.53 -6.63
N ALA A 94 -8.32 -7.68 -7.01
CA ALA A 94 -8.90 -8.97 -6.69
C ALA A 94 -7.80 -10.03 -6.63
N GLY A 95 -8.09 -11.13 -5.91
CA GLY A 95 -7.13 -12.20 -5.78
C GLY A 95 -7.60 -13.32 -4.87
N TYR A 96 -6.62 -14.06 -4.41
CA TYR A 96 -6.82 -15.22 -3.57
C TYR A 96 -5.78 -15.26 -2.45
N ASN A 97 -6.26 -15.48 -1.22
CA ASN A 97 -5.45 -15.73 -0.04
C ASN A 97 -5.52 -17.22 0.30
N GLY A 98 -4.38 -17.85 0.47
CA GLY A 98 -4.29 -19.26 0.86
C GLY A 98 -3.40 -19.47 2.07
N LYS A 99 -3.73 -20.50 2.85
CA LYS A 99 -2.95 -20.92 4.01
C LYS A 99 -2.11 -22.15 3.63
N ILE A 100 -0.80 -22.07 3.87
CA ILE A 100 0.11 -23.21 3.66
C ILE A 100 0.19 -24.03 4.96
N ASN A 101 0.36 -23.34 6.09
CA ASN A 101 0.32 -23.89 7.44
C ASN A 101 -0.01 -22.77 8.44
N ASP A 102 0.08 -23.05 9.75
CA ASP A 102 -0.30 -22.07 10.79
C ASP A 102 0.60 -20.84 10.85
N ASP A 103 1.84 -20.94 10.38
CA ASP A 103 2.82 -19.86 10.39
C ASP A 103 2.97 -19.16 9.02
N LEU A 104 2.48 -19.78 7.93
CA LEU A 104 2.74 -19.33 6.57
C LEU A 104 1.46 -19.28 5.73
N SER A 105 1.19 -18.13 5.17
CA SER A 105 0.13 -17.91 4.18
C SER A 105 0.67 -17.18 2.95
N TYR A 106 -0.10 -17.21 1.88
CA TYR A 106 0.24 -16.54 0.62
C TYR A 106 -0.96 -15.76 0.08
N THR A 107 -0.64 -14.78 -0.76
CA THR A 107 -1.59 -14.00 -1.54
C THR A 107 -1.15 -14.01 -2.99
N ALA A 108 -2.09 -14.16 -3.91
CA ALA A 108 -1.87 -13.95 -5.33
C ALA A 108 -3.05 -13.15 -5.90
N GLY A 109 -2.76 -12.07 -6.61
CA GLY A 109 -3.80 -11.19 -7.12
C GLY A 109 -3.27 -10.20 -8.13
N PHE A 110 -4.08 -9.23 -8.43
CA PHE A 110 -3.74 -8.11 -9.31
C PHE A 110 -4.44 -6.85 -8.83
N THR A 111 -3.90 -5.70 -9.26
CA THR A 111 -4.47 -4.36 -9.06
C THR A 111 -4.53 -3.65 -10.39
N TYR A 112 -5.66 -3.02 -10.67
CA TYR A 112 -5.83 -2.07 -11.77
C TYR A 112 -5.88 -0.66 -11.19
N TYR A 113 -4.92 0.18 -11.58
CA TYR A 113 -4.83 1.60 -11.25
C TYR A 113 -5.59 2.41 -12.28
N TYR A 114 -6.54 3.21 -11.82
CA TYR A 114 -7.30 4.13 -12.65
C TYR A 114 -7.23 5.53 -12.09
N TYR A 115 -6.63 6.44 -12.84
CA TYR A 115 -6.47 7.83 -12.48
C TYR A 115 -7.53 8.70 -13.14
N TYR A 116 -8.48 9.17 -12.34
CA TYR A 116 -9.52 10.08 -12.80
C TYR A 116 -8.96 11.50 -12.97
N ASP A 117 -9.38 12.19 -14.03
CA ASP A 117 -9.05 13.60 -14.35
C ASP A 117 -7.56 13.92 -14.52
N LEU A 118 -6.73 12.91 -14.77
CA LEU A 118 -5.29 13.12 -15.03
C LEU A 118 -4.99 13.62 -16.46
N GLY A 119 -6.01 13.76 -17.30
CA GLY A 119 -5.87 14.24 -18.69
C GLY A 119 -5.26 13.24 -19.66
N THR A 120 -4.93 12.02 -19.22
CA THR A 120 -4.39 10.94 -20.05
C THR A 120 -4.72 9.58 -19.47
N GLY A 121 -5.01 8.60 -20.33
CA GLY A 121 -5.19 7.20 -19.95
C GLY A 121 -3.87 6.43 -19.78
N ASN A 122 -2.73 7.03 -20.18
CA ASN A 122 -1.44 6.35 -20.16
C ASN A 122 -0.84 6.21 -18.74
N ALA A 123 -1.50 6.75 -17.73
CA ALA A 123 -1.15 6.52 -16.32
C ALA A 123 -1.85 5.29 -15.73
N ASN A 124 -2.98 4.87 -16.33
CA ASN A 124 -3.71 3.67 -15.89
C ASN A 124 -2.88 2.42 -16.18
N GLY A 125 -2.96 1.42 -15.31
CA GLY A 125 -2.13 0.23 -15.49
C GLY A 125 -2.49 -0.93 -14.58
N PHE A 126 -2.00 -2.12 -14.94
CA PHE A 126 -2.16 -3.34 -14.18
C PHE A 126 -0.85 -3.77 -13.53
N GLU A 127 -0.96 -4.21 -12.26
CA GLU A 127 0.10 -4.92 -11.56
C GLU A 127 -0.37 -6.29 -11.08
N THR A 128 0.51 -7.29 -11.13
CA THR A 128 0.34 -8.50 -10.32
C THR A 128 0.76 -8.22 -8.89
N MET A 129 0.16 -8.92 -7.93
CA MET A 129 0.57 -8.92 -6.54
C MET A 129 0.78 -10.34 -6.06
N LEU A 130 1.99 -10.65 -5.61
CA LEU A 130 2.33 -11.87 -4.92
C LEU A 130 2.76 -11.52 -3.50
N GLY A 131 2.25 -12.25 -2.53
CA GLY A 131 2.54 -12.04 -1.11
C GLY A 131 2.80 -13.32 -0.36
N LEU A 132 3.62 -13.22 0.67
CA LEU A 132 3.82 -14.23 1.70
C LEU A 132 3.71 -13.57 3.07
N ASN A 133 2.98 -14.17 3.99
CA ASN A 133 3.04 -13.81 5.40
C ASN A 133 3.66 -14.96 6.18
N TYR A 134 4.76 -14.68 6.87
CA TYR A 134 5.42 -15.63 7.75
C TYR A 134 5.49 -15.07 9.17
N LYS A 135 4.70 -15.64 10.08
CA LYS A 135 4.66 -15.21 11.51
C LYS A 135 4.45 -13.70 11.70
N GLY A 136 3.62 -13.11 10.86
CA GLY A 136 3.31 -11.67 10.91
C GLY A 136 4.28 -10.78 10.13
N ILE A 137 5.33 -11.33 9.52
CA ILE A 137 6.16 -10.61 8.55
C ILE A 137 5.52 -10.74 7.17
N ASP A 138 5.14 -9.63 6.58
CA ASP A 138 4.61 -9.57 5.22
C ASP A 138 5.72 -9.30 4.21
N LEU A 139 5.78 -10.13 3.18
CA LEU A 139 6.65 -9.97 2.02
C LEU A 139 5.78 -9.87 0.78
N THR A 140 5.94 -8.81 -0.01
CA THR A 140 5.18 -8.65 -1.26
C THR A 140 6.07 -8.32 -2.43
N ALA A 141 5.64 -8.75 -3.62
CA ALA A 141 6.19 -8.37 -4.90
C ALA A 141 5.04 -7.92 -5.81
N GLN A 142 5.11 -6.69 -6.31
CA GLN A 142 4.14 -6.10 -7.22
C GLN A 142 4.85 -5.79 -8.53
N THR A 143 4.38 -6.42 -9.63
CA THR A 143 5.02 -6.31 -10.94
C THR A 143 4.07 -5.67 -11.94
N LEU A 144 4.51 -4.58 -12.55
CA LEU A 144 3.76 -3.85 -13.57
C LEU A 144 3.70 -4.67 -14.86
N LEU A 145 2.51 -4.79 -15.44
CA LEU A 145 2.25 -5.63 -16.61
C LEU A 145 2.25 -4.87 -17.94
N GLU A 146 2.26 -3.55 -17.89
CA GLU A 146 2.22 -2.68 -19.06
C GLU A 146 3.07 -1.42 -18.86
N ASP A 147 3.45 -0.78 -19.94
CA ASP A 147 4.17 0.48 -19.89
C ASP A 147 3.18 1.62 -19.57
N VAL A 148 3.52 2.41 -18.57
CA VAL A 148 2.73 3.56 -18.12
C VAL A 148 3.63 4.77 -17.87
N LEU A 149 3.05 5.94 -17.65
CA LEU A 149 3.83 7.17 -17.41
C LEU A 149 4.75 7.11 -16.18
N TRP A 150 4.45 6.25 -15.21
CA TRP A 150 5.20 6.11 -13.95
C TRP A 150 6.02 4.82 -13.85
N GLY A 151 5.95 3.91 -14.85
CA GLY A 151 6.68 2.64 -14.83
C GLY A 151 6.75 1.93 -16.17
N ASN A 152 7.66 0.98 -16.27
CA ASN A 152 7.82 0.11 -17.44
C ASN A 152 7.33 -1.30 -17.13
N THR A 153 6.84 -2.01 -18.13
CA THR A 153 6.46 -3.43 -18.03
C THR A 153 7.57 -4.25 -17.39
N GLY A 154 7.24 -4.95 -16.29
CA GLY A 154 8.19 -5.76 -15.53
C GLY A 154 8.93 -5.00 -14.44
N ASP A 155 8.66 -3.70 -14.23
CA ASP A 155 9.08 -3.01 -13.02
C ASP A 155 8.46 -3.71 -11.82
N THR A 156 9.27 -4.05 -10.83
CA THR A 156 8.80 -4.81 -9.66
C THR A 156 9.17 -4.11 -8.37
N TYR A 157 8.16 -3.81 -7.57
CA TYR A 157 8.32 -3.31 -6.22
C TYR A 157 8.26 -4.45 -5.21
N PHE A 158 9.26 -4.55 -4.36
CA PHE A 158 9.32 -5.50 -3.24
C PHE A 158 9.15 -4.75 -1.93
N LYS A 159 8.31 -5.29 -1.05
CA LYS A 159 8.14 -4.76 0.31
C LYS A 159 8.24 -5.89 1.33
N ALA A 160 9.00 -5.62 2.40
CA ALA A 160 8.94 -6.39 3.64
C ALA A 160 8.38 -5.48 4.74
N SER A 161 7.37 -5.93 5.49
CA SER A 161 6.78 -5.13 6.58
C SER A 161 6.46 -5.98 7.80
N TYR A 162 6.51 -5.33 8.96
CA TYR A 162 6.20 -5.95 10.24
C TYR A 162 5.63 -4.90 11.20
N SER A 163 4.56 -5.28 11.89
CA SER A 163 3.96 -4.48 12.97
C SER A 163 4.15 -5.21 14.30
N TYR A 164 4.89 -4.60 15.20
CA TYR A 164 5.15 -5.15 16.53
C TYR A 164 4.19 -4.54 17.56
N PRO A 165 3.34 -5.34 18.22
CA PRO A 165 2.39 -4.84 19.20
C PRO A 165 3.11 -4.37 20.46
N LEU A 166 2.77 -3.17 20.91
CA LEU A 166 3.26 -2.54 22.12
C LEU A 166 2.13 -2.43 23.18
N PRO A 167 2.46 -2.21 24.45
CA PRO A 167 1.44 -1.97 25.48
C PRO A 167 0.56 -0.76 25.18
N LYS A 168 -0.68 -0.76 25.72
CA LYS A 168 -1.66 0.33 25.64
C LYS A 168 -2.11 0.64 24.21
N ASP A 169 -2.33 -0.41 23.40
CA ASP A 169 -2.84 -0.34 22.03
C ASP A 169 -1.93 0.44 21.07
N PHE A 170 -0.64 0.55 21.38
CA PHE A 170 0.36 1.02 20.45
C PHE A 170 0.90 -0.13 19.60
N SER A 171 1.39 0.21 18.42
CA SER A 171 2.20 -0.67 17.58
C SER A 171 3.42 0.08 17.05
N LEU A 172 4.53 -0.64 16.89
CA LEU A 172 5.69 -0.19 16.14
C LEU A 172 5.62 -0.78 14.74
N ASP A 173 5.49 0.06 13.74
CA ASP A 173 5.29 -0.33 12.36
C ASP A 173 6.57 -0.09 11.57
N THR A 174 7.00 -1.08 10.79
CA THR A 174 8.22 -0.99 9.98
C THR A 174 7.97 -1.52 8.58
N ALA A 175 8.58 -0.88 7.57
CA ALA A 175 8.56 -1.39 6.20
C ALA A 175 9.87 -1.06 5.48
N LEU A 176 10.33 -1.99 4.66
CA LEU A 176 11.46 -1.85 3.74
C LEU A 176 10.95 -2.00 2.31
N GLY A 177 11.21 -1.03 1.46
CA GLY A 177 10.90 -1.06 0.04
C GLY A 177 12.16 -1.13 -0.82
N LEU A 178 12.15 -2.05 -1.78
CA LEU A 178 13.16 -2.19 -2.83
C LEU A 178 12.47 -2.13 -4.19
N TYR A 179 13.18 -1.74 -5.22
CA TYR A 179 12.62 -1.68 -6.56
C TYR A 179 13.58 -2.29 -7.59
N ALA A 180 13.06 -3.17 -8.44
CA ALA A 180 13.73 -3.63 -9.65
C ALA A 180 13.12 -2.91 -10.86
N TYR A 181 13.94 -2.22 -11.64
CA TYR A 181 13.49 -1.42 -12.77
C TYR A 181 13.87 -2.03 -14.10
N ARG A 182 13.00 -1.94 -15.08
CA ARG A 182 13.32 -2.15 -16.48
C ARG A 182 13.95 -0.89 -17.08
N LYS A 183 14.95 -1.08 -17.93
CA LYS A 183 15.75 0.04 -18.48
C LYS A 183 14.94 0.98 -19.33
N SER A 184 14.01 0.44 -20.12
CA SER A 184 13.22 1.22 -21.08
C SER A 184 11.85 0.60 -21.31
N GLY A 185 10.90 1.44 -21.67
CA GLY A 185 9.54 1.11 -22.09
C GLY A 185 9.00 2.19 -23.03
N ASP A 186 7.69 2.21 -23.25
CA ASP A 186 7.09 3.11 -24.23
C ASP A 186 7.13 4.57 -23.79
N PHE A 187 6.97 4.86 -22.51
CA PHE A 187 6.95 6.23 -21.98
C PHE A 187 8.27 6.61 -21.28
N ILE A 188 8.87 5.68 -20.52
CA ILE A 188 10.14 5.90 -19.85
C ILE A 188 11.23 5.19 -20.64
N LYS A 189 11.99 5.96 -21.43
CA LYS A 189 12.97 5.44 -22.39
C LYS A 189 14.31 5.06 -21.75
N GLU A 190 14.62 5.65 -20.58
CA GLU A 190 15.89 5.45 -19.90
C GLU A 190 15.68 5.31 -18.39
N THR A 191 16.48 4.46 -17.78
CA THR A 191 16.50 4.20 -16.33
C THR A 191 17.95 4.03 -15.90
N SER A 192 18.41 4.83 -14.96
CA SER A 192 19.79 4.79 -14.46
C SER A 192 20.01 3.58 -13.55
N GLU A 193 19.06 3.32 -12.65
CA GLU A 193 19.13 2.23 -11.67
C GLU A 193 18.34 1.01 -12.13
N SER A 194 18.95 -0.18 -12.05
CA SER A 194 18.24 -1.43 -12.34
C SER A 194 17.64 -2.10 -11.11
N PHE A 195 18.22 -1.84 -9.94
CA PHE A 195 17.75 -2.35 -8.64
C PHE A 195 18.26 -1.45 -7.51
N GLY A 196 17.40 -1.08 -6.58
CA GLY A 196 17.82 -0.20 -5.51
C GLY A 196 16.91 -0.18 -4.29
N PHE A 197 17.47 0.41 -3.24
CA PHE A 197 16.76 0.77 -2.02
C PHE A 197 15.81 1.93 -2.29
N ARG A 198 14.52 1.71 -2.02
CA ARG A 198 13.48 2.67 -2.31
C ARG A 198 13.08 3.50 -1.10
N HIS A 199 12.85 2.85 0.04
CA HIS A 199 12.54 3.51 1.31
C HIS A 199 12.66 2.54 2.50
N PHE A 200 12.78 3.11 3.67
CA PHE A 200 12.55 2.45 4.94
C PHE A 200 11.60 3.30 5.78
N ASP A 201 10.54 2.68 6.25
CA ASP A 201 9.54 3.33 7.09
C ASP A 201 9.65 2.80 8.51
N ILE A 202 9.57 3.71 9.46
CA ILE A 202 9.41 3.39 10.87
C ILE A 202 8.35 4.30 11.47
N GLY A 203 7.33 3.73 12.07
CA GLY A 203 6.19 4.46 12.59
C GLY A 203 5.68 3.92 13.90
N VAL A 204 4.82 4.71 14.51
CA VAL A 204 4.04 4.31 15.67
C VAL A 204 2.57 4.55 15.35
N SER A 205 1.76 3.55 15.62
CA SER A 205 0.30 3.66 15.54
C SER A 205 -0.34 3.40 16.91
N LYS A 206 -1.54 3.94 17.10
CA LYS A 206 -2.33 3.77 18.32
C LYS A 206 -3.81 3.66 17.99
N ALA A 207 -4.43 2.55 18.35
CA ALA A 207 -5.87 2.42 18.34
C ALA A 207 -6.48 3.29 19.48
N LEU A 208 -7.45 4.12 19.12
CA LEU A 208 -8.12 5.05 20.05
C LEU A 208 -9.34 4.38 20.70
N ALA A 209 -9.07 3.51 21.67
CA ALA A 209 -10.09 2.72 22.38
C ALA A 209 -11.04 1.98 21.40
N ASP A 210 -12.33 1.92 21.70
CA ASP A 210 -13.35 1.20 20.92
C ASP A 210 -13.99 2.09 19.84
N THR A 211 -13.26 3.07 19.31
CA THR A 211 -13.79 4.03 18.34
C THR A 211 -13.67 3.57 16.88
N GLY A 212 -12.92 2.51 16.61
CA GLY A 212 -12.51 2.14 15.25
C GLY A 212 -11.43 3.05 14.64
N VAL A 213 -11.01 4.11 15.37
CA VAL A 213 -10.02 5.07 14.89
C VAL A 213 -8.62 4.68 15.32
N THR A 214 -7.68 4.75 14.38
CA THR A 214 -6.25 4.60 14.62
C THR A 214 -5.52 5.89 14.23
N ALA A 215 -4.73 6.42 15.16
CA ALA A 215 -3.79 7.52 14.88
C ALA A 215 -2.41 6.95 14.57
N ASN A 216 -1.70 7.53 13.61
CA ASN A 216 -0.36 7.09 13.24
C ASN A 216 0.59 8.26 12.97
N MET A 217 1.87 8.00 13.21
CA MET A 217 2.99 8.84 12.80
C MET A 217 4.05 7.94 12.18
N ASN A 218 4.38 8.20 10.93
CA ASN A 218 5.36 7.43 10.18
C ASN A 218 6.52 8.32 9.73
N PHE A 219 7.75 7.87 9.93
CA PHE A 219 8.96 8.49 9.42
C PHE A 219 9.50 7.65 8.27
N ILE A 220 9.54 8.24 7.08
CA ILE A 220 10.01 7.64 5.84
C ILE A 220 11.45 8.10 5.60
N VAL A 221 12.36 7.14 5.55
CA VAL A 221 13.73 7.35 5.08
C VAL A 221 13.72 7.11 3.57
N GLY A 222 13.84 8.18 2.79
CA GLY A 222 13.83 8.10 1.34
C GLY A 222 15.10 7.47 0.78
N GLY A 223 14.95 6.52 -0.12
CA GLY A 223 16.02 5.95 -0.95
C GLY A 223 16.20 6.69 -2.25
N TYR A 224 16.30 5.95 -3.35
CA TYR A 224 16.54 6.51 -4.68
C TYR A 224 15.43 6.08 -5.65
N ASP A 225 15.10 6.92 -6.62
CA ASP A 225 14.20 6.56 -7.71
C ASP A 225 14.96 5.92 -8.88
N ARG A 226 14.26 5.59 -9.97
CA ARG A 226 14.84 4.99 -11.18
C ARG A 226 15.93 5.81 -11.86
N ASN A 227 15.98 7.11 -11.60
CA ASN A 227 16.94 8.06 -12.17
C ASN A 227 18.09 8.39 -11.21
N ASP A 228 18.25 7.58 -10.14
CA ASP A 228 19.22 7.80 -9.07
C ASP A 228 19.00 9.12 -8.31
N VAL A 229 17.74 9.60 -8.28
CA VAL A 229 17.41 10.81 -7.54
C VAL A 229 17.05 10.47 -6.11
N LYS A 230 17.86 10.96 -5.16
CA LYS A 230 17.62 10.80 -3.72
C LYS A 230 16.28 11.40 -3.31
N GLN A 231 15.45 10.59 -2.70
CA GLN A 231 14.18 11.02 -2.10
C GLN A 231 14.42 11.64 -0.73
N LYS A 232 13.55 12.58 -0.33
CA LYS A 232 13.65 13.23 0.98
C LYS A 232 13.11 12.32 2.08
N ASN A 233 13.68 12.43 3.26
CA ASN A 233 13.03 11.89 4.45
C ASN A 233 11.76 12.71 4.76
N LYS A 234 10.72 12.04 5.25
CA LYS A 234 9.43 12.69 5.49
C LYS A 234 8.75 12.10 6.72
N VAL A 235 8.07 12.95 7.48
CA VAL A 235 7.11 12.53 8.50
C VAL A 235 5.72 12.62 7.88
N VAL A 236 4.93 11.56 8.05
CA VAL A 236 3.52 11.51 7.66
C VAL A 236 2.70 11.22 8.91
N LEU A 237 1.70 12.05 9.15
CA LEU A 237 0.72 11.88 10.21
C LEU A 237 -0.59 11.42 9.60
N GLY A 238 -1.31 10.56 10.28
CA GLY A 238 -2.59 10.05 9.79
C GLY A 238 -3.58 9.71 10.89
N LEU A 239 -4.85 9.76 10.50
CA LEU A 239 -5.96 9.19 11.22
C LEU A 239 -6.72 8.30 10.26
N LYS A 240 -7.04 7.07 10.68
CA LYS A 240 -7.82 6.10 9.91
C LYS A 240 -8.98 5.60 10.75
N TYR A 241 -10.15 5.49 10.16
CA TYR A 241 -11.33 4.86 10.73
C TYR A 241 -11.64 3.58 9.95
N ASP A 242 -11.75 2.46 10.66
CA ASP A 242 -12.11 1.15 10.11
C ASP A 242 -13.54 0.80 10.55
N PHE A 243 -14.37 0.25 9.64
CA PHE A 243 -15.79 -0.12 9.87
C PHE A 243 -16.17 -1.39 9.11
#